data_cb455a1126307ec6ef9749f66a492c36
#
_entry.id   cb455a1126307ec6ef9749f66a492c36
#
_cell.length_a   1.000
_cell.length_b   1.000
_cell.length_c   1.000
_cell.angle_alpha   90.00
_cell.angle_beta   90.00
_cell.angle_gamma   90.00
#
_symmetry.space_group_name_H-M   'P 1'
#
loop_
_entity.id
_entity.type
_entity.pdbx_description
1 polymer ?
#
loop_
_entity_poly.entity_id
_entity_poly.type
_entity_poly.pdbx_seq_one_letter_code
_entity_poly.pdbx_strand_id
1 'polypeptide(L)'
;MKKAIIFDMGGVLIDLDLEGCKKAFKRDLGYENIDNILDPCHQKGIIGEMEEGMMDADTFRKEILAGSRQGALPGEVDKALWNILAGIQPYKIEMLKRIASSYEVYMLSNNNPVCLPRAVRMFEEAGFSMESDFKKCYMSF
;
A
#
# COMPACT_ATOMS: atom_id res chain seq x y z
N MET A 1 -25.88 12.77 16.79
CA MET A 1 -25.15 12.55 15.52
C MET A 1 -23.68 12.32 15.83
N LYS A 2 -23.12 11.21 15.41
CA LYS A 2 -21.69 10.95 15.55
C LYS A 2 -20.89 11.82 14.58
N LYS A 3 -19.80 12.37 15.07
CA LYS A 3 -18.82 13.05 14.22
C LYS A 3 -17.98 12.01 13.47
N ALA A 4 -17.49 12.37 12.32
CA ALA A 4 -16.65 11.51 11.48
C ALA A 4 -15.20 11.97 11.54
N ILE A 5 -14.29 10.99 11.49
CA ILE A 5 -12.84 11.22 11.34
C ILE A 5 -12.38 10.44 10.14
N ILE A 6 -11.64 11.10 9.26
CA ILE A 6 -11.06 10.51 8.05
C ILE A 6 -9.56 10.39 8.25
N PHE A 7 -9.03 9.17 8.10
CA PHE A 7 -7.60 8.89 8.18
C PHE A 7 -7.01 8.64 6.80
N ASP A 8 -5.80 9.13 6.58
CA ASP A 8 -4.93 8.61 5.53
C ASP A 8 -4.32 7.29 6.00
N MET A 9 -3.83 6.47 5.08
CA MET A 9 -3.25 5.17 5.39
C MET A 9 -1.71 5.22 5.41
N GLY A 10 -1.10 5.42 4.25
CA GLY A 10 0.35 5.36 4.10
C GLY A 10 1.04 6.55 4.75
N GLY A 11 2.03 6.29 5.62
CA GLY A 11 2.72 7.33 6.39
C GLY A 11 1.94 7.88 7.57
N VAL A 12 0.71 7.44 7.78
CA VAL A 12 -0.15 7.82 8.91
C VAL A 12 -0.47 6.60 9.77
N LEU A 13 -1.21 5.65 9.23
CA LEU A 13 -1.57 4.41 9.94
C LEU A 13 -0.57 3.28 9.68
N ILE A 14 -0.11 3.14 8.45
CA ILE A 14 0.92 2.17 8.06
C ILE A 14 2.23 2.93 7.84
N ASP A 15 3.30 2.50 8.52
CA ASP A 15 4.63 3.03 8.28
C ASP A 15 5.11 2.59 6.90
N LEU A 16 5.80 3.49 6.17
CA LEU A 16 6.32 3.24 4.83
C LEU A 16 7.84 3.10 4.85
N ASP A 17 8.35 2.15 4.06
CA ASP A 17 9.79 1.92 3.85
C ASP A 17 10.10 1.92 2.35
N LEU A 18 10.29 3.11 1.79
CA LEU A 18 10.60 3.27 0.38
C LEU A 18 11.95 2.66 0.02
N GLU A 19 12.95 2.86 0.86
CA GLU A 19 14.31 2.35 0.62
C GLU A 19 14.34 0.82 0.66
N GLY A 20 13.64 0.21 1.61
CA GLY A 20 13.49 -1.24 1.67
C GLY A 20 12.80 -1.82 0.45
N CYS A 21 11.79 -1.11 -0.06
CA CYS A 21 11.09 -1.47 -1.30
C CYS A 21 12.03 -1.41 -2.51
N LYS A 22 12.78 -0.31 -2.67
CA LYS A 22 13.76 -0.16 -3.76
C LYS A 22 14.82 -1.27 -3.71
N LYS A 23 15.33 -1.58 -2.53
CA LYS A 23 16.31 -2.66 -2.33
C LYS A 23 15.73 -4.01 -2.74
N ALA A 24 14.46 -4.29 -2.40
CA ALA A 24 13.79 -5.53 -2.79
C ALA A 24 13.66 -5.67 -4.30
N PHE A 25 13.25 -4.62 -5.00
CA PHE A 25 13.18 -4.61 -6.47
C PHE A 25 14.54 -4.90 -7.12
N LYS A 26 15.60 -4.28 -6.62
CA LYS A 26 16.96 -4.49 -7.15
C LYS A 26 17.49 -5.88 -6.83
N ARG A 27 17.37 -6.30 -5.57
CA ARG A 27 17.88 -7.58 -5.08
C ARG A 27 17.15 -8.78 -5.67
N ASP A 28 15.81 -8.76 -5.61
CA ASP A 28 14.99 -9.93 -5.94
C ASP A 28 14.64 -10.01 -7.42
N LEU A 29 14.46 -8.86 -8.07
CA LEU A 29 14.04 -8.77 -9.47
C LEU A 29 15.15 -8.29 -10.43
N GLY A 30 16.23 -7.72 -9.91
CA GLY A 30 17.22 -7.06 -10.76
C GLY A 30 16.66 -5.84 -11.49
N TYR A 31 15.60 -5.23 -10.94
CA TYR A 31 14.90 -4.10 -11.56
C TYR A 31 15.49 -2.79 -11.07
N GLU A 32 16.45 -2.26 -11.83
CA GLU A 32 17.19 -1.04 -11.46
C GLU A 32 16.38 0.25 -11.64
N ASN A 33 15.40 0.24 -12.53
CA ASN A 33 14.61 1.44 -12.83
C ASN A 33 13.65 1.86 -11.70
N ILE A 34 13.63 1.12 -10.60
CA ILE A 34 12.75 1.42 -9.46
C ILE A 34 12.98 2.83 -8.90
N ASP A 35 14.20 3.34 -8.96
CA ASP A 35 14.52 4.68 -8.47
C ASP A 35 13.78 5.78 -9.24
N ASN A 36 13.40 5.52 -10.47
CA ASN A 36 12.70 6.48 -11.33
C ASN A 36 11.18 6.44 -11.17
N ILE A 37 10.63 5.38 -10.59
CA ILE A 37 9.19 5.20 -10.46
C ILE A 37 8.68 5.23 -9.02
N LEU A 38 9.57 5.10 -8.04
CA LEU A 38 9.25 5.16 -6.63
C LEU A 38 9.92 6.38 -5.99
N ASP A 39 9.14 7.42 -5.71
CA ASP A 39 9.59 8.71 -5.21
C ASP A 39 8.91 9.02 -3.86
N PRO A 40 9.62 9.60 -2.88
CA PRO A 40 9.03 9.92 -1.58
C PRO A 40 7.85 10.89 -1.62
N CYS A 41 7.86 11.80 -2.59
CA CYS A 41 6.87 12.85 -2.69
C CYS A 41 5.76 12.55 -3.69
N HIS A 42 6.12 11.91 -4.80
CA HIS A 42 5.20 11.67 -5.92
C HIS A 42 5.52 10.32 -6.55
N GLN A 43 4.55 9.44 -6.57
CA GLN A 43 4.67 8.23 -7.37
C GLN A 43 4.57 8.61 -8.83
N LYS A 44 5.57 8.21 -9.61
CA LYS A 44 5.69 8.51 -11.04
C LYS A 44 5.59 7.24 -11.87
N GLY A 45 5.39 7.41 -13.18
CA GLY A 45 5.34 6.30 -14.11
C GLY A 45 4.24 5.30 -13.75
N ILE A 46 4.55 4.03 -13.87
CA ILE A 46 3.56 2.95 -13.77
C ILE A 46 2.96 2.77 -12.37
N ILE A 47 3.67 3.13 -11.30
CA ILE A 47 3.10 3.10 -9.94
C ILE A 47 2.04 4.20 -9.81
N GLY A 48 2.35 5.41 -10.26
CA GLY A 48 1.38 6.51 -10.27
C GLY A 48 0.17 6.19 -11.12
N GLU A 49 0.36 5.58 -12.29
CA GLU A 49 -0.73 5.16 -13.16
C GLU A 49 -1.66 4.15 -12.49
N MET A 50 -1.11 3.19 -11.72
CA MET A 50 -1.94 2.28 -10.94
C MET A 50 -2.75 3.01 -9.86
N GLU A 51 -2.13 3.96 -9.14
CA GLU A 51 -2.80 4.72 -8.08
C GLU A 51 -3.94 5.59 -8.65
N GLU A 52 -3.81 6.05 -9.88
CA GLU A 52 -4.84 6.82 -10.58
C GLU A 52 -5.90 5.94 -11.26
N GLY A 53 -5.77 4.62 -11.18
CA GLY A 53 -6.68 3.68 -11.84
C GLY A 53 -6.49 3.55 -13.34
N MET A 54 -5.37 4.05 -13.89
CA MET A 54 -5.07 4.05 -15.32
C MET A 54 -4.31 2.80 -15.79
N MET A 55 -3.78 2.03 -14.84
CA MET A 55 -3.07 0.79 -15.12
C MET A 55 -3.55 -0.29 -14.15
N ASP A 56 -3.87 -1.48 -14.66
CA ASP A 56 -4.22 -2.61 -13.80
C ASP A 56 -2.98 -3.35 -13.27
N ALA A 57 -3.19 -4.20 -12.27
CA ALA A 57 -2.11 -4.93 -11.62
C ALA A 57 -1.36 -5.88 -12.57
N ASP A 58 -2.08 -6.53 -13.49
CA ASP A 58 -1.45 -7.47 -14.43
C ASP A 58 -0.55 -6.76 -15.42
N THR A 59 -0.97 -5.62 -15.94
CA THR A 59 -0.15 -4.78 -16.82
C THR A 59 1.08 -4.27 -16.07
N PHE A 60 0.91 -3.81 -14.83
CA PHE A 60 2.03 -3.40 -13.98
C PHE A 60 3.05 -4.53 -13.81
N ARG A 61 2.61 -5.73 -13.47
CA ARG A 61 3.50 -6.89 -13.31
C ARG A 61 4.28 -7.19 -14.59
N LYS A 62 3.62 -7.13 -15.74
CA LYS A 62 4.27 -7.34 -17.05
C LYS A 62 5.34 -6.30 -17.33
N GLU A 63 5.05 -5.03 -17.06
CA GLU A 63 6.00 -3.93 -17.26
C GLU A 63 7.23 -4.09 -16.37
N ILE A 64 7.05 -4.45 -15.11
CA ILE A 64 8.18 -4.70 -14.19
C ILE A 64 9.00 -5.92 -14.66
N LEU A 65 8.33 -7.01 -15.02
CA LEU A 65 9.03 -8.23 -15.46
C LEU A 65 9.83 -8.00 -16.73
N ALA A 66 9.38 -7.14 -17.63
CA ALA A 66 10.12 -6.79 -18.85
C ALA A 66 11.50 -6.18 -18.55
N GLY A 67 11.66 -5.47 -17.44
CA GLY A 67 12.92 -4.90 -16.99
C GLY A 67 13.64 -5.69 -15.89
N SER A 68 13.13 -6.88 -15.56
CA SER A 68 13.65 -7.71 -14.47
C SER A 68 14.59 -8.81 -14.99
N ARG A 69 15.25 -9.50 -14.05
CA ARG A 69 16.07 -10.66 -14.38
C ARG A 69 15.24 -11.75 -15.08
N GLN A 70 15.89 -12.55 -15.88
CA GLN A 70 15.27 -13.70 -16.51
C GLN A 70 14.77 -14.69 -15.46
N GLY A 71 13.55 -15.22 -15.66
CA GLY A 71 12.95 -16.18 -14.75
C GLY A 71 12.21 -15.56 -13.55
N ALA A 72 12.17 -14.23 -13.44
CA ALA A 72 11.37 -13.56 -12.40
C ALA A 72 9.87 -13.82 -12.63
N LEU A 73 9.12 -14.02 -11.54
CA LEU A 73 7.71 -14.37 -11.55
C LEU A 73 6.83 -13.19 -11.09
N PRO A 74 5.56 -13.13 -11.55
CA PRO A 74 4.62 -12.07 -11.13
C PRO A 74 4.48 -11.94 -9.62
N GLY A 75 4.45 -13.05 -8.88
CA GLY A 75 4.35 -13.03 -7.42
C GLY A 75 5.57 -12.39 -6.73
N GLU A 76 6.73 -12.42 -7.36
CA GLU A 76 7.93 -11.75 -6.84
C GLU A 76 7.81 -10.23 -6.97
N VAL A 77 7.11 -9.74 -8.00
CA VAL A 77 6.81 -8.32 -8.16
C VAL A 77 5.93 -7.83 -7.01
N ASP A 78 4.87 -8.56 -6.69
CA ASP A 78 3.97 -8.23 -5.59
C ASP A 78 4.72 -8.17 -4.26
N LYS A 79 5.54 -9.20 -3.97
CA LYS A 79 6.34 -9.27 -2.74
C LYS A 79 7.33 -8.11 -2.64
N ALA A 80 7.96 -7.73 -3.74
CA ALA A 80 8.89 -6.61 -3.77
C ALA A 80 8.16 -5.30 -3.45
N LEU A 81 7.01 -5.06 -4.05
CA LEU A 81 6.23 -3.85 -3.79
C LEU A 81 5.65 -3.82 -2.36
N TRP A 82 5.27 -4.96 -1.80
CA TRP A 82 4.77 -5.06 -0.43
C TRP A 82 5.79 -4.60 0.62
N ASN A 83 7.08 -4.60 0.30
CA ASN A 83 8.11 -4.08 1.21
C ASN A 83 7.92 -2.59 1.55
N ILE A 84 7.15 -1.85 0.75
CA ILE A 84 6.82 -0.46 1.09
C ILE A 84 5.96 -0.37 2.35
N LEU A 85 5.17 -1.40 2.64
CA LEU A 85 4.31 -1.47 3.82
C LEU A 85 5.11 -2.03 5.00
N ALA A 86 5.71 -1.15 5.80
CA ALA A 86 6.63 -1.54 6.86
C ALA A 86 5.93 -2.12 8.09
N GLY A 87 4.72 -1.67 8.39
CA GLY A 87 3.95 -2.19 9.52
C GLY A 87 2.98 -1.18 10.12
N ILE A 88 2.17 -1.66 11.06
CA ILE A 88 1.25 -0.83 11.83
C ILE A 88 1.70 -0.86 13.29
N GLN A 89 2.01 0.31 13.86
CA GLN A 89 2.37 0.42 15.26
C GLN A 89 1.18 0.00 16.15
N PRO A 90 1.37 -0.86 17.16
CA PRO A 90 0.27 -1.31 18.03
C PRO A 90 -0.55 -0.18 18.66
N TYR A 91 0.09 0.93 19.05
CA TYR A 91 -0.62 2.05 19.65
C TYR A 91 -1.62 2.70 18.69
N LYS A 92 -1.39 2.63 17.39
CA LYS A 92 -2.30 3.17 16.36
C LYS A 92 -3.59 2.35 16.30
N ILE A 93 -3.49 1.04 16.46
CA ILE A 93 -4.67 0.16 16.52
C ILE A 93 -5.49 0.46 17.79
N GLU A 94 -4.85 0.59 18.93
CA GLU A 94 -5.54 0.96 20.17
C GLU A 94 -6.20 2.34 20.07
N MET A 95 -5.53 3.29 19.44
CA MET A 95 -6.09 4.61 19.14
C MET A 95 -7.35 4.50 18.26
N LEU A 96 -7.28 3.72 17.17
CA LEU A 96 -8.42 3.52 16.26
C LEU A 96 -9.61 2.92 16.99
N LYS A 97 -9.39 1.90 17.82
CA LYS A 97 -10.45 1.28 18.63
C LYS A 97 -11.13 2.29 19.55
N ARG A 98 -10.33 3.12 20.22
CA ARG A 98 -10.85 4.16 21.13
C ARG A 98 -11.64 5.21 20.36
N ILE A 99 -11.14 5.69 19.23
CA ILE A 99 -11.81 6.68 18.39
C ILE A 99 -13.11 6.09 17.83
N ALA A 100 -13.09 4.86 17.33
CA ALA A 100 -14.25 4.20 16.75
C ALA A 100 -15.40 3.98 17.77
N SER A 101 -15.11 4.00 19.08
CA SER A 101 -16.15 3.92 20.11
C SER A 101 -17.01 5.17 20.20
N SER A 102 -16.51 6.32 19.73
CA SER A 102 -17.20 7.64 19.84
C SER A 102 -17.40 8.36 18.51
N TYR A 103 -16.66 7.97 17.46
CA TYR A 103 -16.68 8.60 16.15
C TYR A 103 -16.89 7.56 15.06
N GLU A 104 -17.46 7.98 13.93
CA GLU A 104 -17.41 7.18 12.70
C GLU A 104 -16.03 7.34 12.08
N VAL A 105 -15.36 6.25 11.77
CA VAL A 105 -14.00 6.24 11.24
C VAL A 105 -14.01 5.86 9.77
N TYR A 106 -13.39 6.71 8.95
CA TYR A 106 -13.24 6.53 7.50
C TYR A 106 -11.78 6.52 7.12
N MET A 107 -11.49 5.92 5.98
CA MET A 107 -10.15 5.97 5.38
C MET A 107 -10.23 6.56 3.97
N LEU A 108 -9.28 7.41 3.65
CA LEU A 108 -9.07 7.95 2.31
C LEU A 108 -7.59 7.80 1.97
N SER A 109 -7.29 7.01 0.96
CA SER A 109 -5.90 6.65 0.65
C SER A 109 -5.61 6.63 -0.85
N ASN A 110 -4.46 7.19 -1.22
CA ASN A 110 -3.84 6.87 -2.49
C ASN A 110 -3.24 5.47 -2.37
N ASN A 111 -3.73 4.55 -3.19
CA ASN A 111 -3.35 3.15 -3.11
C ASN A 111 -3.35 2.52 -4.50
N ASN A 112 -2.99 1.25 -4.56
CA ASN A 112 -2.97 0.49 -5.80
C ASN A 112 -3.45 -0.95 -5.56
N PRO A 113 -3.86 -1.66 -6.63
CA PRO A 113 -4.45 -3.00 -6.50
C PRO A 113 -3.45 -4.08 -6.04
N VAL A 114 -2.14 -3.82 -6.08
CA VAL A 114 -1.12 -4.76 -5.60
C VAL A 114 -0.95 -4.65 -4.08
N CYS A 115 -0.90 -3.43 -3.55
CA CYS A 115 -0.68 -3.18 -2.12
C CYS A 115 -1.95 -3.33 -1.27
N LEU A 116 -3.12 -2.99 -1.81
CA LEU A 116 -4.36 -2.99 -1.02
C LEU A 116 -4.67 -4.32 -0.35
N PRO A 117 -4.61 -5.48 -1.04
CA PRO A 117 -4.88 -6.77 -0.38
C PRO A 117 -3.92 -7.06 0.78
N ARG A 118 -2.67 -6.65 0.67
CA ARG A 118 -1.68 -6.80 1.75
C ARG A 118 -2.01 -5.89 2.93
N ALA A 119 -2.37 -4.64 2.67
CA ALA A 119 -2.79 -3.70 3.70
C ALA A 119 -4.02 -4.19 4.46
N VAL A 120 -5.02 -4.72 3.75
CA VAL A 120 -6.22 -5.30 4.36
C VAL A 120 -5.86 -6.40 5.36
N ARG A 121 -4.96 -7.31 4.97
CA ARG A 121 -4.49 -8.38 5.86
C ARG A 121 -3.73 -7.85 7.07
N MET A 122 -2.89 -6.84 6.88
CA MET A 122 -2.15 -6.23 7.99
C MET A 122 -3.08 -5.64 9.05
N PHE A 123 -4.14 -4.96 8.64
CA PHE A 123 -5.15 -4.44 9.57
C PHE A 123 -5.90 -5.57 10.28
N GLU A 124 -6.34 -6.60 9.57
CA GLU A 124 -7.03 -7.76 10.16
C GLU A 124 -6.15 -8.46 11.20
N GLU A 125 -4.90 -8.73 10.86
CA GLU A 125 -3.93 -9.36 11.75
C GLU A 125 -3.64 -8.50 12.99
N ALA A 126 -3.70 -7.18 12.85
CA ALA A 126 -3.53 -6.23 13.95
C ALA A 126 -4.78 -6.06 14.82
N GLY A 127 -5.95 -6.53 14.37
CA GLY A 127 -7.18 -6.50 15.16
C GLY A 127 -8.11 -5.32 14.88
N PHE A 128 -7.98 -4.66 13.72
CA PHE A 128 -8.90 -3.61 13.28
C PHE A 128 -9.17 -3.78 11.78
N SER A 129 -10.35 -4.29 11.44
CA SER A 129 -10.69 -4.67 10.07
C SER A 129 -11.03 -3.48 9.19
N MET A 130 -10.44 -3.41 7.99
CA MET A 130 -10.81 -2.40 7.01
C MET A 130 -12.25 -2.55 6.51
N GLU A 131 -12.77 -3.78 6.48
CA GLU A 131 -14.12 -4.05 5.97
C GLU A 131 -15.21 -3.76 7.00
N SER A 132 -14.98 -4.08 8.27
CA SER A 132 -16.01 -4.02 9.31
C SER A 132 -15.82 -2.90 10.33
N ASP A 133 -14.61 -2.45 10.60
CA ASP A 133 -14.33 -1.49 11.67
C ASP A 133 -14.21 -0.05 11.15
N PHE A 134 -13.76 0.15 9.90
CA PHE A 134 -13.95 1.42 9.22
C PHE A 134 -15.37 1.48 8.64
N LYS A 135 -16.01 2.63 8.77
CA LYS A 135 -17.32 2.86 8.16
C LYS A 135 -17.26 2.71 6.65
N LYS A 136 -16.23 3.28 6.04
CA LYS A 136 -15.91 3.12 4.63
C LYS A 136 -14.45 3.49 4.37
N CYS A 137 -13.85 2.80 3.41
CA CYS A 137 -12.51 3.09 2.90
C CYS A 137 -12.63 3.54 1.44
N TYR A 138 -12.02 4.67 1.11
CA TYR A 138 -11.97 5.21 -0.23
C TYR A 138 -10.55 5.12 -0.76
N MET A 139 -10.39 4.49 -1.92
CA MET A 139 -9.11 4.33 -2.59
C MET A 139 -9.07 5.14 -3.88
N SER A 140 -7.86 5.61 -4.28
CA SER A 140 -7.67 6.46 -5.45
C SER A 140 -7.89 5.76 -6.79
N PHE A 141 -7.77 4.44 -6.83
CA PHE A 141 -7.87 3.66 -8.07
C PHE A 141 -9.23 3.00 -8.28
#